data_c22c102e669f6e40b0ee4715ac3b3ba7
#
_entry.id   c22c102e669f6e40b0ee4715ac3b3ba7
#
_cell.length_a   1.000
_cell.length_b   1.000
_cell.length_c   1.000
_cell.angle_alpha   90.00
_cell.angle_beta   90.00
_cell.angle_gamma   90.00
#
_symmetry.space_group_name_H-M   'P 1'
#
loop_
_entity.id
_entity.type
_entity.pdbx_description
1 polymer ?
#
loop_
_entity_poly.entity_id
_entity_poly.type
_entity_poly.pdbx_seq_one_letter_code
_entity_poly.pdbx_strand_id
1 'polypeptide(L)'
;MTDFKKEKRTIQEIKNSKISGEKMVYTSVPDYTSASWAEAAGADVCVVGDSLAMVAHGHKSTIPATMEMMVMHALAVRKGAPNTFVLGCMP
;
A
#
# COMPACT_ATOMS: atom_id res chain seq x y z
N MET A 1 0.28 -20.39 11.70
CA MET A 1 -0.43 -19.13 11.55
C MET A 1 -0.70 -18.52 12.91
N THR A 2 -0.35 -17.29 13.11
CA THR A 2 -0.60 -16.65 14.39
C THR A 2 -2.01 -16.06 14.40
N ASP A 3 -2.59 -15.95 15.58
CA ASP A 3 -3.87 -15.27 15.77
C ASP A 3 -3.68 -13.77 16.01
N PHE A 4 -2.49 -13.28 15.74
CA PHE A 4 -2.16 -11.89 15.94
C PHE A 4 -3.01 -11.00 15.03
N LYS A 5 -3.74 -10.09 15.63
CA LYS A 5 -4.52 -9.08 14.92
C LYS A 5 -3.69 -7.81 14.83
N LYS A 6 -3.30 -7.47 13.63
CA LYS A 6 -2.60 -6.22 13.38
C LYS A 6 -3.58 -5.06 13.47
N GLU A 7 -3.18 -4.01 14.17
CA GLU A 7 -3.93 -2.77 14.20
C GLU A 7 -3.46 -1.86 13.08
N LYS A 8 -4.42 -1.27 12.38
CA LYS A 8 -4.11 -0.35 11.30
C LYS A 8 -3.53 0.95 11.87
N ARG A 9 -2.45 1.43 11.27
CA ARG A 9 -1.86 2.72 11.63
C ARG A 9 -2.80 3.84 11.27
N THR A 10 -2.82 4.89 12.09
CA THR A 10 -3.58 6.11 11.82
C THR A 10 -2.66 7.16 11.20
N ILE A 11 -3.27 8.16 10.57
CA ILE A 11 -2.51 9.30 10.04
C ILE A 11 -1.70 9.97 11.15
N GLN A 12 -2.29 10.08 12.33
CA GLN A 12 -1.62 10.74 13.46
C GLN A 12 -0.38 9.97 13.89
N GLU A 13 -0.46 8.64 13.95
CA GLU A 13 0.70 7.81 14.29
C GLU A 13 1.81 7.96 13.26
N ILE A 14 1.45 8.02 11.97
CA ILE A 14 2.42 8.19 10.90
C ILE A 14 3.11 9.54 11.01
N LYS A 15 2.35 10.60 11.27
CA LYS A 15 2.92 11.95 11.49
C LYS A 15 3.86 11.97 12.67
N ASN A 16 3.48 11.32 13.76
CA ASN A 16 4.26 11.36 14.99
C ASN A 16 5.51 10.47 14.94
N SER A 17 5.60 9.56 13.97
CA SER A 17 6.73 8.65 13.87
C SER A 17 8.06 9.39 13.69
N LYS A 18 8.05 10.51 13.00
CA LYS A 18 9.25 11.31 12.82
C LYS A 18 9.73 11.92 14.14
N ILE A 19 8.79 12.37 14.96
CA ILE A 19 9.11 13.00 16.25
C ILE A 19 9.60 11.95 17.25
N SER A 20 8.93 10.80 17.30
CA SER A 20 9.28 9.72 18.23
C SER A 20 10.52 8.95 17.79
N GLY A 21 10.93 9.06 16.54
CA GLY A 21 12.03 8.29 15.97
C GLY A 21 11.64 6.88 15.55
N GLU A 22 10.36 6.54 15.62
CA GLU A 22 9.88 5.24 15.19
C GLU A 22 9.97 5.13 13.67
N LYS A 23 10.56 4.02 13.20
CA LYS A 23 10.69 3.78 11.76
C LYS A 23 9.47 3.03 11.25
N MET A 24 8.92 3.52 10.16
CA MET A 24 7.77 2.91 9.49
C MET A 24 8.23 2.19 8.24
N VAL A 25 7.66 1.01 8.00
CA VAL A 25 7.94 0.24 6.78
C VAL A 25 6.84 0.52 5.77
N TYR A 26 7.23 1.16 4.68
CA TYR A 26 6.36 1.41 3.52
C TYR A 26 6.73 0.42 2.44
N THR A 27 5.74 -0.22 1.84
CA THR A 27 6.00 -1.12 0.72
C THR A 27 5.03 -0.84 -0.41
N SER A 28 5.56 -0.83 -1.62
CA SER A 28 4.76 -0.63 -2.82
C SER A 28 4.17 -1.97 -3.25
N VAL A 29 2.85 -2.03 -3.36
CA VAL A 29 2.14 -3.25 -3.73
C VAL A 29 1.05 -2.91 -4.74
N PRO A 30 0.95 -3.65 -5.85
CA PRO A 30 -0.02 -3.34 -6.89
C PRO A 30 -1.32 -4.13 -6.81
N ASP A 31 -1.39 -5.19 -6.02
CA ASP A 31 -2.52 -6.11 -6.11
C ASP A 31 -2.87 -6.77 -4.78
N TYR A 32 -3.89 -7.61 -4.83
CA TYR A 32 -4.42 -8.32 -3.67
C TYR A 32 -3.38 -9.23 -3.04
N THR A 33 -2.71 -10.04 -3.84
CA THR A 33 -1.77 -11.04 -3.31
C THR A 33 -0.57 -10.39 -2.65
N SER A 34 0.05 -9.42 -3.32
CA SER A 34 1.21 -8.72 -2.75
C SER A 34 0.82 -7.93 -1.49
N ALA A 35 -0.37 -7.34 -1.48
CA ALA A 35 -0.86 -6.63 -0.30
C ALA A 35 -1.07 -7.58 0.88
N SER A 36 -1.62 -8.77 0.64
CA SER A 36 -1.82 -9.75 1.70
C SER A 36 -0.50 -10.21 2.29
N TRP A 37 0.51 -10.40 1.46
CA TRP A 37 1.86 -10.74 1.92
C TRP A 37 2.49 -9.61 2.72
N ALA A 38 2.32 -8.38 2.27
CA ALA A 38 2.86 -7.21 2.97
C ALA A 38 2.24 -7.05 4.36
N GLU A 39 0.93 -7.22 4.46
CA GLU A 39 0.25 -7.15 5.75
C GLU A 39 0.72 -8.26 6.68
N ALA A 40 0.81 -9.49 6.17
CA ALA A 40 1.28 -10.64 6.97
C ALA A 40 2.71 -10.42 7.45
N ALA A 41 3.53 -9.74 6.67
CA ALA A 41 4.92 -9.45 7.03
C ALA A 41 5.06 -8.27 8.00
N GLY A 42 3.98 -7.54 8.27
CA GLY A 42 3.98 -6.45 9.24
C GLY A 42 4.27 -5.07 8.68
N ALA A 43 4.10 -4.86 7.37
CA ALA A 43 4.26 -3.53 6.80
C ALA A 43 3.30 -2.54 7.45
N ASP A 44 3.75 -1.31 7.67
CA ASP A 44 2.94 -0.27 8.27
C ASP A 44 2.05 0.43 7.25
N VAL A 45 2.56 0.62 6.04
CA VAL A 45 1.85 1.30 4.97
C VAL A 45 2.03 0.54 3.66
N CYS A 46 0.93 0.26 2.98
CA CYS A 46 0.94 -0.25 1.62
C CYS A 46 0.73 0.92 0.67
N VAL A 47 1.66 1.12 -0.24
CA VAL A 47 1.61 2.22 -1.20
C VAL A 47 1.15 1.71 -2.55
N VAL A 48 0.07 2.31 -3.07
CA VAL A 48 -0.40 2.03 -4.42
C VAL A 48 0.09 3.18 -5.30
N GLY A 49 1.25 2.99 -5.91
CA GLY A 49 1.90 4.01 -6.70
C GLY A 49 1.56 3.92 -8.18
N ASP A 50 1.66 5.03 -8.89
CA ASP A 50 1.37 5.06 -10.33
C ASP A 50 2.39 4.25 -11.15
N SER A 51 3.52 3.87 -10.54
CA SER A 51 4.48 2.96 -11.17
C SER A 51 3.86 1.61 -11.50
N LEU A 52 2.66 1.29 -10.97
CA LEU A 52 1.95 0.07 -11.35
C LEU A 52 1.67 0.02 -12.85
N ALA A 53 1.58 1.16 -13.51
CA ALA A 53 1.45 1.20 -14.96
C ALA A 53 2.64 0.49 -15.63
N MET A 54 3.81 0.58 -15.04
CA MET A 54 5.02 -0.06 -15.55
C MET A 54 5.16 -1.49 -15.04
N VAL A 55 5.07 -1.67 -13.73
CA VAL A 55 5.40 -2.97 -13.12
C VAL A 55 4.27 -3.99 -13.21
N ALA A 56 3.03 -3.54 -13.28
CA ALA A 56 1.88 -4.43 -13.38
C ALA A 56 1.32 -4.50 -14.80
N HIS A 57 1.37 -3.40 -15.55
CA HIS A 57 0.79 -3.34 -16.89
C HIS A 57 1.82 -3.30 -18.02
N GLY A 58 3.11 -3.18 -17.68
CA GLY A 58 4.17 -3.27 -18.68
C GLY A 58 4.39 -2.04 -19.54
N HIS A 59 3.81 -0.90 -19.18
CA HIS A 59 4.08 0.34 -19.90
C HIS A 59 5.49 0.84 -19.62
N LYS A 60 6.02 1.65 -20.51
CA LYS A 60 7.39 2.16 -20.39
C LYS A 60 7.51 3.39 -19.48
N SER A 61 6.37 3.95 -19.07
CA SER A 61 6.34 5.12 -18.20
C SER A 61 5.05 5.08 -17.37
N THR A 62 4.90 6.05 -16.46
CA THR A 62 3.69 6.18 -15.65
C THR A 62 2.60 6.99 -16.36
N ILE A 63 2.93 7.61 -17.49
CA ILE A 63 1.97 8.46 -18.22
C ILE A 63 0.65 7.76 -18.54
N PRO A 64 0.62 6.47 -18.94
CA PRO A 64 -0.65 5.78 -19.22
C PRO A 64 -1.51 5.49 -17.99
N ALA A 65 -1.03 5.74 -16.78
CA ALA A 65 -1.83 5.49 -15.58
C ALA A 65 -3.07 6.39 -15.57
N THR A 66 -4.24 5.79 -15.39
CA THR A 66 -5.50 6.52 -15.31
C THR A 66 -6.07 6.45 -13.91
N MET A 67 -7.03 7.33 -13.60
CA MET A 67 -7.70 7.29 -12.29
C MET A 67 -8.40 5.95 -12.09
N GLU A 68 -9.05 5.42 -13.12
CA GLU A 68 -9.73 4.12 -13.05
C GLU A 68 -8.75 3.01 -12.72
N MET A 69 -7.58 3.03 -13.31
CA MET A 69 -6.52 2.06 -13.02
C MET A 69 -6.09 2.17 -11.56
N MET A 70 -5.85 3.39 -11.06
CA MET A 70 -5.43 3.60 -9.69
C MET A 70 -6.50 3.14 -8.70
N VAL A 71 -7.77 3.44 -8.97
CA VAL A 71 -8.88 3.02 -8.11
C VAL A 71 -9.00 1.50 -8.09
N MET A 72 -8.91 0.85 -9.24
CA MET A 72 -9.00 -0.61 -9.33
C MET A 72 -7.93 -1.28 -8.48
N HIS A 73 -6.69 -0.84 -8.62
CA HIS A 73 -5.59 -1.42 -7.86
C HIS A 73 -5.68 -1.10 -6.37
N ALA A 74 -6.10 0.13 -6.02
CA ALA A 74 -6.28 0.50 -4.62
C ALA A 74 -7.33 -0.35 -3.93
N LEU A 75 -8.43 -0.65 -4.62
CA LEU A 75 -9.47 -1.54 -4.08
C LEU A 75 -8.93 -2.94 -3.83
N ALA A 76 -8.16 -3.47 -4.77
CA ALA A 76 -7.55 -4.80 -4.61
C ALA A 76 -6.60 -4.83 -3.43
N VAL A 77 -5.77 -3.79 -3.28
CA VAL A 77 -4.85 -3.68 -2.16
C VAL A 77 -5.60 -3.56 -0.84
N ARG A 78 -6.67 -2.76 -0.79
CA ARG A 78 -7.50 -2.64 0.42
C ARG A 78 -8.05 -3.99 0.85
N LYS A 79 -8.52 -4.80 -0.10
CA LYS A 79 -9.04 -6.14 0.20
C LYS A 79 -7.95 -7.08 0.71
N GLY A 80 -6.75 -6.98 0.16
CA GLY A 80 -5.63 -7.83 0.57
C GLY A 80 -5.02 -7.42 1.90
N ALA A 81 -5.11 -6.15 2.25
CA ALA A 81 -4.50 -5.60 3.47
C ALA A 81 -5.53 -4.75 4.25
N PRO A 82 -6.57 -5.39 4.80
CA PRO A 82 -7.66 -4.64 5.47
C PRO A 82 -7.21 -3.93 6.75
N ASN A 83 -6.13 -4.39 7.35
CA ASN A 83 -5.64 -3.84 8.62
C ASN A 83 -4.32 -3.08 8.46
N THR A 84 -4.03 -2.62 7.25
CA THR A 84 -2.83 -1.84 6.95
C THR A 84 -3.26 -0.51 6.37
N PHE A 85 -2.53 0.55 6.71
CA PHE A 85 -2.78 1.86 6.11
C PHE A 85 -2.46 1.79 4.61
N VAL A 86 -3.39 2.22 3.78
CA VAL A 86 -3.20 2.22 2.32
C VAL A 86 -3.06 3.66 1.85
N LEU A 87 -1.95 3.94 1.18
CA LEU A 87 -1.66 5.24 0.60
C LEU A 87 -1.77 5.12 -0.92
N GLY A 88 -2.80 5.72 -1.49
CA GLY A 88 -3.01 5.70 -2.93
C GLY A 88 -2.44 6.95 -3.57
N CYS A 89 -1.66 6.77 -4.63
CA CYS A 89 -1.13 7.88 -5.42
C CYS A 89 -2.12 8.27 -6.51
N MET A 90 -2.11 9.54 -6.85
CA MET A 90 -2.87 10.03 -8.00
C MET A 90 -2.07 9.80 -9.28
N PRO A 91 -2.75 9.60 -10.42
CA PRO A 91 -2.05 9.43 -11.68
C PRO A 91 -1.35 10.70 -12.14
#